data_ffa377f60d0a8bc904f5b2de268a2fcb
#
_entry.id   ffa377f60d0a8bc904f5b2de268a2fcb
#
_cell.length_a   1.000
_cell.length_b   1.000
_cell.length_c   1.000
_cell.angle_alpha   90.00
_cell.angle_beta   90.00
_cell.angle_gamma   90.00
#
_symmetry.space_group_name_H-M   'P 1'
#
loop_
_entity.id
_entity.type
_entity.pdbx_description
1 polymer ?
#
loop_
_entity_poly.entity_id
_entity_poly.type
_entity_poly.pdbx_seq_one_letter_code
_entity_poly.pdbx_strand_id
1 'polypeptide(L)'
;MGGFFGVAGKTDCILDLFYGVDYHSHLGTRRGGMATFGKGGFHRAIHSIENSPFRTKFERDVEEMKGNIGIGCISDFEPQPLLIQSHLGSFAITTVGKINNLDALLNIVYENGHTHFQEMSGGQINATELVASLICKKETIVEGIRYVQEIIDGSMTMLIMTNEGIYAARDRYGRTPLMVGKKEDAYCVSFESFAYMSMGYSDYKELGPAEIVYITPESVEVVSEAKKDMKICSFLWVYYGYPTSSYEGVNVEEMRYKCGSMLAKRDKGTIEPDVVAGVPDSGIAHAIGYANESGYRYARPFIKYTPTWSRSFMPTNQAQREKVARMKLIPVPSLIEDKRLLLIDDSIVRGTQLRETTEFLYNSGAKEVHVRPACPPLLYGCKY
;
A
#
# COMPACT_ATOMS: atom_id res chain seq x y z
N MET A 1 -6.00 -2.70 2.95
CA MET A 1 -5.25 -1.48 2.59
C MET A 1 -5.44 -1.20 1.11
N GLY A 2 -4.81 -0.18 0.58
CA GLY A 2 -4.84 0.15 -0.83
C GLY A 2 -3.69 1.09 -1.15
N GLY A 3 -3.53 1.42 -2.42
CA GLY A 3 -2.59 2.40 -2.91
C GLY A 3 -3.10 3.01 -4.20
N PHE A 4 -2.62 4.17 -4.55
CA PHE A 4 -3.06 4.85 -5.75
C PHE A 4 -1.92 5.51 -6.51
N PHE A 5 -2.20 5.80 -7.76
CA PHE A 5 -1.33 6.53 -8.67
C PHE A 5 -2.14 7.57 -9.44
N GLY A 6 -1.56 8.73 -9.67
CA GLY A 6 -2.11 9.78 -10.52
C GLY A 6 -1.04 10.33 -11.44
N VAL A 7 -1.45 10.81 -12.61
CA VAL A 7 -0.54 11.40 -13.59
C VAL A 7 -1.22 12.53 -14.36
N ALA A 8 -0.50 13.63 -14.55
CA ALA A 8 -0.88 14.73 -15.42
C ALA A 8 0.26 14.96 -16.42
N GLY A 9 0.00 14.69 -17.68
CA GLY A 9 0.98 14.75 -18.77
C GLY A 9 0.57 15.70 -19.89
N LYS A 10 1.56 16.13 -20.68
CA LYS A 10 1.32 16.92 -21.92
C LYS A 10 0.77 16.07 -23.04
N THR A 11 0.95 14.75 -22.95
CA THR A 11 0.50 13.76 -23.92
C THR A 11 -0.38 12.69 -23.26
N ASP A 12 -0.81 11.67 -23.99
CA ASP A 12 -1.57 10.53 -23.46
C ASP A 12 -0.78 9.84 -22.35
N CYS A 13 -1.39 9.70 -21.16
CA CYS A 13 -0.77 9.17 -19.96
C CYS A 13 -1.27 7.77 -19.56
N ILE A 14 -2.07 7.10 -20.39
CA ILE A 14 -2.73 5.84 -20.00
C ILE A 14 -1.74 4.75 -19.60
N LEU A 15 -0.59 4.63 -20.27
CA LEU A 15 0.41 3.61 -19.95
C LEU A 15 1.09 3.91 -18.61
N ASP A 16 1.42 5.17 -18.34
CA ASP A 16 1.99 5.57 -17.04
C ASP A 16 0.99 5.32 -15.90
N LEU A 17 -0.28 5.63 -16.13
CA LEU A 17 -1.33 5.34 -15.17
C LEU A 17 -1.48 3.85 -14.92
N PHE A 18 -1.54 3.05 -15.97
CA PHE A 18 -1.71 1.60 -15.89
C PHE A 18 -0.59 0.92 -15.11
N TYR A 19 0.67 1.19 -15.48
CA TYR A 19 1.81 0.62 -14.77
C TYR A 19 1.96 1.19 -13.36
N GLY A 20 1.70 2.49 -13.19
CA GLY A 20 1.73 3.12 -11.88
C GLY A 20 0.75 2.49 -10.89
N VAL A 21 -0.47 2.20 -11.33
CA VAL A 21 -1.46 1.48 -10.50
C VAL A 21 -1.05 0.03 -10.27
N ASP A 22 -0.58 -0.66 -11.31
CA ASP A 22 -0.12 -2.06 -11.19
C ASP A 22 1.00 -2.24 -10.17
N TYR A 23 1.94 -1.30 -10.08
CA TYR A 23 3.00 -1.31 -9.08
C TYR A 23 2.48 -1.21 -7.63
N HIS A 24 1.21 -0.84 -7.42
CA HIS A 24 0.56 -0.86 -6.10
C HIS A 24 -0.20 -2.17 -5.81
N SER A 25 -0.14 -3.18 -6.69
CA SER A 25 -0.88 -4.45 -6.53
C SER A 25 -0.49 -5.26 -5.28
N HIS A 26 0.66 -4.98 -4.67
CA HIS A 26 1.05 -5.60 -3.39
C HIS A 26 0.27 -5.02 -2.19
N LEU A 27 -0.37 -3.84 -2.31
CA LEU A 27 -1.10 -3.15 -1.24
C LEU A 27 -2.57 -3.56 -1.14
N GLY A 28 -3.12 -4.25 -2.14
CA GLY A 28 -4.51 -4.69 -2.13
C GLY A 28 -4.75 -5.85 -3.09
N THR A 29 -5.89 -6.55 -2.92
CA THR A 29 -6.13 -7.83 -3.60
C THR A 29 -7.53 -7.98 -4.18
N ARG A 30 -8.44 -7.02 -3.97
CA ARG A 30 -9.83 -7.22 -4.35
C ARG A 30 -10.27 -6.44 -5.57
N ARG A 31 -9.92 -5.17 -5.65
CA ARG A 31 -10.39 -4.28 -6.70
C ARG A 31 -9.25 -3.43 -7.24
N GLY A 32 -9.32 -3.14 -8.52
CA GLY A 32 -8.50 -2.13 -9.18
C GLY A 32 -9.41 -1.21 -9.98
N GLY A 33 -9.00 0.04 -10.16
CA GLY A 33 -9.72 0.99 -10.98
C GLY A 33 -8.84 2.08 -11.52
N MET A 34 -9.22 2.59 -12.67
CA MET A 34 -8.60 3.73 -13.34
C MET A 34 -9.68 4.69 -13.85
N ALA A 35 -9.37 5.97 -13.83
CA ALA A 35 -10.13 7.00 -14.53
C ALA A 35 -9.17 7.94 -15.26
N THR A 36 -9.53 8.35 -16.46
CA THR A 36 -8.77 9.33 -17.25
C THR A 36 -9.69 10.47 -17.72
N PHE A 37 -9.09 11.62 -17.98
CA PHE A 37 -9.75 12.73 -18.66
C PHE A 37 -8.97 13.09 -19.91
N GLY A 38 -9.69 13.27 -21.02
CA GLY A 38 -9.15 13.64 -22.32
C GLY A 38 -10.20 14.21 -23.24
N LYS A 39 -9.95 14.24 -24.56
CA LYS A 39 -10.86 14.83 -25.56
C LYS A 39 -12.28 14.23 -25.55
N GLY A 40 -12.45 12.99 -25.06
CA GLY A 40 -13.75 12.31 -24.94
C GLY A 40 -14.45 12.55 -23.58
N GLY A 41 -13.89 13.38 -22.69
CA GLY A 41 -14.37 13.55 -21.32
C GLY A 41 -13.75 12.55 -20.35
N PHE A 42 -14.50 12.22 -19.30
CA PHE A 42 -14.08 11.22 -18.31
C PHE A 42 -14.33 9.80 -18.79
N HIS A 43 -13.33 8.94 -18.69
CA HIS A 43 -13.42 7.50 -18.89
C HIS A 43 -13.08 6.80 -17.56
N ARG A 44 -13.77 5.70 -17.25
CA ARG A 44 -13.54 4.94 -16.02
C ARG A 44 -13.66 3.44 -16.27
N ALA A 45 -12.73 2.67 -15.71
CA ALA A 45 -12.79 1.21 -15.64
C ALA A 45 -12.52 0.74 -14.20
N ILE A 46 -13.32 -0.21 -13.71
CA ILE A 46 -13.17 -0.83 -12.38
C ILE A 46 -13.38 -2.33 -12.53
N HIS A 47 -12.44 -3.14 -12.01
CA HIS A 47 -12.52 -4.60 -12.05
C HIS A 47 -12.21 -5.24 -10.69
N SER A 48 -12.77 -6.43 -10.46
CA SER A 48 -12.28 -7.34 -9.41
C SER A 48 -10.96 -7.96 -9.86
N ILE A 49 -9.95 -7.88 -8.99
CA ILE A 49 -8.62 -8.48 -9.18
C ILE A 49 -8.39 -9.68 -8.26
N GLU A 50 -9.45 -10.19 -7.61
CA GLU A 50 -9.34 -11.33 -6.69
C GLU A 50 -8.84 -12.61 -7.36
N ASN A 51 -9.28 -12.83 -8.60
CA ASN A 51 -9.02 -14.07 -9.36
C ASN A 51 -8.05 -13.89 -10.54
N SER A 52 -7.55 -12.68 -10.76
CA SER A 52 -6.64 -12.39 -11.88
C SER A 52 -5.83 -11.13 -11.58
N PRO A 53 -4.55 -11.06 -11.96
CA PRO A 53 -3.73 -9.87 -11.79
C PRO A 53 -4.34 -8.63 -12.45
N PHE A 54 -4.02 -7.46 -11.88
CA PHE A 54 -4.46 -6.17 -12.41
C PHE A 54 -4.17 -6.02 -13.91
N ARG A 55 -2.94 -6.31 -14.34
CA ARG A 55 -2.54 -6.23 -15.76
C ARG A 55 -3.49 -6.96 -16.71
N THR A 56 -3.81 -8.21 -16.36
CA THR A 56 -4.69 -9.04 -17.20
C THR A 56 -6.12 -8.50 -17.26
N LYS A 57 -6.59 -7.91 -16.16
CA LYS A 57 -7.97 -7.38 -16.09
C LYS A 57 -8.16 -6.10 -16.87
N PHE A 58 -7.12 -5.25 -16.93
CA PHE A 58 -7.20 -3.92 -17.54
C PHE A 58 -6.58 -3.83 -18.95
N GLU A 59 -6.10 -4.95 -19.51
CA GLU A 59 -5.44 -4.98 -20.81
C GLU A 59 -6.29 -4.33 -21.93
N ARG A 60 -7.58 -4.64 -21.97
CA ARG A 60 -8.51 -4.05 -22.94
C ARG A 60 -8.82 -2.58 -22.66
N ASP A 61 -9.02 -2.24 -21.38
CA ASP A 61 -9.30 -0.87 -20.99
C ASP A 61 -8.16 0.09 -21.38
N VAL A 62 -6.91 -0.35 -21.30
CA VAL A 62 -5.73 0.43 -21.74
C VAL A 62 -5.76 0.74 -23.23
N GLU A 63 -6.28 -0.15 -24.06
CA GLU A 63 -6.41 0.09 -25.51
C GLU A 63 -7.50 1.13 -25.83
N GLU A 64 -8.58 1.14 -25.04
CA GLU A 64 -9.76 1.97 -25.24
C GLU A 64 -9.69 3.34 -24.55
N MET A 65 -9.13 3.37 -23.32
CA MET A 65 -9.01 4.59 -22.53
C MET A 65 -7.92 5.51 -23.10
N LYS A 66 -8.21 6.79 -23.17
CA LYS A 66 -7.27 7.84 -23.57
C LYS A 66 -7.41 9.03 -22.64
N GLY A 67 -6.33 9.77 -22.46
CA GLY A 67 -6.33 10.98 -21.68
C GLY A 67 -4.93 11.43 -21.30
N ASN A 68 -4.82 12.69 -20.98
CA ASN A 68 -3.55 13.29 -20.52
C ASN A 68 -3.53 13.53 -19.01
N ILE A 69 -4.65 13.31 -18.33
CA ILE A 69 -4.77 13.32 -16.86
C ILE A 69 -5.45 12.02 -16.46
N GLY A 70 -4.94 11.37 -15.42
CA GLY A 70 -5.51 10.12 -14.92
C GLY A 70 -5.21 9.87 -13.45
N ILE A 71 -6.14 9.18 -12.79
CA ILE A 71 -5.97 8.63 -11.43
C ILE A 71 -6.42 7.18 -11.41
N GLY A 72 -5.81 6.37 -10.55
CA GLY A 72 -6.23 4.99 -10.34
C GLY A 72 -5.79 4.45 -9.00
N CYS A 73 -6.36 3.32 -8.63
CA CYS A 73 -6.08 2.72 -7.32
C CYS A 73 -6.22 1.21 -7.32
N ILE A 74 -5.57 0.62 -6.34
CA ILE A 74 -5.82 -0.74 -5.84
C ILE A 74 -6.54 -0.60 -4.49
N SER A 75 -7.63 -1.34 -4.28
CA SER A 75 -8.44 -1.28 -3.06
C SER A 75 -8.85 -2.67 -2.59
N ASP A 76 -8.95 -2.84 -1.27
CA ASP A 76 -9.49 -4.06 -0.66
C ASP A 76 -10.99 -3.92 -0.28
N PHE A 77 -11.56 -2.76 -0.46
CA PHE A 77 -12.92 -2.48 0.02
C PHE A 77 -13.84 -1.99 -1.12
N GLU A 78 -13.79 -0.71 -1.42
CA GLU A 78 -14.75 -0.09 -2.31
C GLU A 78 -14.30 -0.10 -3.76
N PRO A 79 -15.25 -0.11 -4.71
CA PRO A 79 -14.98 0.23 -6.10
C PRO A 79 -14.60 1.70 -6.21
N GLN A 80 -13.50 1.99 -6.87
CA GLN A 80 -12.92 3.33 -7.09
C GLN A 80 -12.13 3.32 -8.41
N PRO A 81 -11.87 4.50 -9.05
CA PRO A 81 -12.31 5.85 -8.71
C PRO A 81 -13.82 6.07 -8.90
N LEU A 82 -14.43 7.01 -8.17
CA LEU A 82 -15.80 7.46 -8.39
C LEU A 82 -15.83 8.71 -9.26
N LEU A 83 -16.77 8.77 -10.20
CA LEU A 83 -17.08 9.98 -10.98
C LEU A 83 -18.21 10.72 -10.27
N ILE A 84 -17.99 11.97 -9.97
CA ILE A 84 -18.91 12.83 -9.22
C ILE A 84 -19.28 14.04 -10.10
N GLN A 85 -20.56 14.39 -10.10
CA GLN A 85 -21.08 15.64 -10.65
C GLN A 85 -21.69 16.45 -9.52
N SER A 86 -21.20 17.67 -9.29
CA SER A 86 -21.69 18.54 -8.22
C SER A 86 -21.63 20.01 -8.66
N HIS A 87 -21.94 20.94 -7.74
CA HIS A 87 -21.74 22.37 -7.95
C HIS A 87 -20.25 22.76 -8.08
N LEU A 88 -19.33 21.91 -7.63
CA LEU A 88 -17.87 22.06 -7.84
C LEU A 88 -17.41 21.62 -9.24
N GLY A 89 -18.35 21.22 -10.10
CA GLY A 89 -18.09 20.64 -11.42
C GLY A 89 -18.04 19.11 -11.39
N SER A 90 -17.57 18.53 -12.51
CA SER A 90 -17.32 17.08 -12.64
C SER A 90 -15.91 16.76 -12.20
N PHE A 91 -15.74 15.74 -11.38
CA PHE A 91 -14.44 15.24 -10.97
C PHE A 91 -14.43 13.73 -10.73
N ALA A 92 -13.26 13.11 -10.78
CA ALA A 92 -13.05 11.75 -10.32
C ALA A 92 -12.30 11.77 -8.98
N ILE A 93 -12.66 10.87 -8.05
CA ILE A 93 -12.03 10.79 -6.74
C ILE A 93 -11.60 9.36 -6.42
N THR A 94 -10.42 9.21 -5.82
CA THR A 94 -9.96 7.98 -5.17
C THR A 94 -9.39 8.29 -3.80
N THR A 95 -9.60 7.38 -2.86
CA THR A 95 -9.19 7.54 -1.46
C THR A 95 -8.51 6.29 -0.94
N VAL A 96 -7.54 6.48 -0.06
CA VAL A 96 -6.93 5.41 0.74
C VAL A 96 -6.89 5.85 2.19
N GLY A 97 -7.54 5.08 3.05
CA GLY A 97 -7.59 5.42 4.47
C GLY A 97 -8.58 4.59 5.25
N LYS A 98 -8.89 5.04 6.44
CA LYS A 98 -9.89 4.46 7.34
C LYS A 98 -10.62 5.56 8.10
N ILE A 99 -11.93 5.43 8.16
CA ILE A 99 -12.82 6.32 8.91
C ILE A 99 -13.29 5.57 10.16
N ASN A 100 -13.04 6.12 11.34
CA ASN A 100 -13.46 5.54 12.62
C ASN A 100 -14.80 6.12 13.14
N ASN A 101 -15.13 7.35 12.72
CA ASN A 101 -16.33 8.08 13.16
C ASN A 101 -17.42 8.12 12.06
N LEU A 102 -17.61 6.99 11.34
CA LEU A 102 -18.51 6.90 10.18
C LEU A 102 -19.91 7.42 10.48
N ASP A 103 -20.54 6.97 11.58
CA ASP A 103 -21.92 7.33 11.94
C ASP A 103 -22.07 8.85 12.19
N ALA A 104 -21.06 9.47 12.82
CA ALA A 104 -21.07 10.91 13.04
C ALA A 104 -20.99 11.69 11.71
N LEU A 105 -20.19 11.22 10.76
CA LEU A 105 -20.09 11.84 9.45
C LEU A 105 -21.35 11.65 8.60
N LEU A 106 -22.00 10.49 8.71
CA LEU A 106 -23.29 10.24 8.06
C LEU A 106 -24.38 11.20 8.57
N ASN A 107 -24.43 11.44 9.88
CA ASN A 107 -25.36 12.41 10.45
C ASN A 107 -25.15 13.81 9.86
N ILE A 108 -23.90 14.25 9.71
CA ILE A 108 -23.57 15.54 9.06
C ILE A 108 -24.10 15.58 7.61
N VAL A 109 -24.00 14.47 6.87
CA VAL A 109 -24.47 14.42 5.47
C VAL A 109 -25.99 14.43 5.41
N TYR A 110 -26.68 13.76 6.34
CA TYR A 110 -28.15 13.64 6.38
C TYR A 110 -28.88 14.82 7.03
N GLU A 111 -28.18 15.75 7.69
CA GLU A 111 -28.79 16.88 8.40
C GLU A 111 -29.83 17.68 7.59
N ASN A 112 -29.70 17.70 6.26
CA ASN A 112 -30.63 18.43 5.38
C ASN A 112 -31.62 17.52 4.62
N GLY A 113 -31.67 16.21 4.93
CA GLY A 113 -32.74 15.29 4.51
C GLY A 113 -32.79 14.90 3.03
N HIS A 114 -31.81 15.28 2.20
CA HIS A 114 -31.89 15.13 0.72
C HIS A 114 -30.73 14.36 0.10
N THR A 115 -29.87 13.72 0.88
CA THR A 115 -28.71 12.97 0.37
C THR A 115 -28.97 11.46 0.43
N HIS A 116 -28.61 10.77 -0.63
CA HIS A 116 -28.60 9.30 -0.69
C HIS A 116 -27.25 8.85 -1.23
N PHE A 117 -26.83 7.65 -0.85
CA PHE A 117 -25.63 7.01 -1.37
C PHE A 117 -26.02 6.02 -2.46
N GLN A 118 -25.31 6.05 -3.59
CA GLN A 118 -25.55 5.20 -4.75
C GLN A 118 -24.64 3.99 -4.78
N GLU A 119 -23.40 4.16 -4.28
CA GLU A 119 -22.38 3.12 -4.28
C GLU A 119 -22.37 2.38 -2.94
N MET A 120 -22.97 1.19 -2.93
CA MET A 120 -23.01 0.31 -1.75
C MET A 120 -22.14 -0.92 -2.01
N SER A 121 -21.27 -1.28 -1.07
CA SER A 121 -20.44 -2.48 -1.13
C SER A 121 -20.73 -3.40 0.05
N GLY A 122 -21.32 -4.59 -0.23
CA GLY A 122 -21.63 -5.56 0.81
C GLY A 122 -22.62 -5.04 1.88
N GLY A 123 -23.54 -4.16 1.49
CA GLY A 123 -24.51 -3.55 2.40
C GLY A 123 -23.97 -2.36 3.20
N GLN A 124 -22.71 -1.95 2.94
CA GLN A 124 -22.10 -0.78 3.58
C GLN A 124 -21.93 0.36 2.57
N ILE A 125 -21.99 1.59 3.08
CA ILE A 125 -21.76 2.81 2.28
C ILE A 125 -20.33 2.86 1.82
N ASN A 126 -20.12 3.27 0.56
CA ASN A 126 -18.81 3.52 0.03
C ASN A 126 -18.16 4.73 0.72
N ALA A 127 -17.05 4.50 1.42
CA ALA A 127 -16.35 5.56 2.16
C ALA A 127 -15.84 6.68 1.26
N THR A 128 -15.46 6.37 0.02
CA THR A 128 -15.03 7.36 -0.97
C THR A 128 -16.20 8.27 -1.39
N GLU A 129 -17.41 7.72 -1.54
CA GLU A 129 -18.62 8.53 -1.83
C GLU A 129 -18.99 9.46 -0.65
N LEU A 130 -18.86 8.95 0.59
CA LEU A 130 -19.04 9.78 1.78
C LEU A 130 -18.06 10.96 1.81
N VAL A 131 -16.78 10.71 1.54
CA VAL A 131 -15.75 11.75 1.46
C VAL A 131 -16.09 12.78 0.38
N ALA A 132 -16.49 12.34 -0.81
CA ALA A 132 -16.93 13.23 -1.89
C ALA A 132 -18.15 14.08 -1.48
N SER A 133 -19.13 13.48 -0.82
CA SER A 133 -20.31 14.19 -0.33
C SER A 133 -19.97 15.27 0.72
N LEU A 134 -18.99 14.99 1.58
CA LEU A 134 -18.51 15.95 2.59
C LEU A 134 -17.71 17.10 1.93
N ILE A 135 -16.89 16.80 0.91
CA ILE A 135 -16.18 17.80 0.12
C ILE A 135 -17.17 18.75 -0.56
N CYS A 136 -18.23 18.20 -1.16
CA CYS A 136 -19.29 18.97 -1.81
C CYS A 136 -20.17 19.81 -0.86
N LYS A 137 -19.95 19.81 0.46
CA LYS A 137 -20.57 20.76 1.40
C LYS A 137 -19.87 22.12 1.44
N LYS A 138 -18.75 22.29 0.71
CA LYS A 138 -17.96 23.55 0.70
C LYS A 138 -17.99 24.17 -0.71
N GLU A 139 -17.60 25.44 -0.76
CA GLU A 139 -17.64 26.24 -1.99
C GLU A 139 -16.50 25.91 -2.98
N THR A 140 -15.40 25.34 -2.47
CA THR A 140 -14.24 24.95 -3.29
C THR A 140 -13.75 23.56 -2.92
N ILE A 141 -13.09 22.87 -3.87
CA ILE A 141 -12.47 21.53 -3.63
C ILE A 141 -11.44 21.63 -2.49
N VAL A 142 -10.62 22.67 -2.44
CA VAL A 142 -9.58 22.82 -1.41
C VAL A 142 -10.20 22.99 -0.02
N GLU A 143 -11.25 23.81 0.12
CA GLU A 143 -11.97 23.97 1.38
C GLU A 143 -12.65 22.65 1.79
N GLY A 144 -13.21 21.92 0.82
CA GLY A 144 -13.79 20.60 1.03
C GLY A 144 -12.78 19.59 1.55
N ILE A 145 -11.60 19.53 0.95
CA ILE A 145 -10.52 18.64 1.40
C ILE A 145 -10.08 19.02 2.83
N ARG A 146 -9.84 20.30 3.11
CA ARG A 146 -9.47 20.78 4.46
C ARG A 146 -10.53 20.40 5.50
N TYR A 147 -11.79 20.58 5.16
CA TYR A 147 -12.91 20.22 6.03
C TYR A 147 -12.88 18.72 6.35
N VAL A 148 -12.74 17.86 5.34
CA VAL A 148 -12.65 16.41 5.51
C VAL A 148 -11.45 16.00 6.36
N GLN A 149 -10.28 16.61 6.14
CA GLN A 149 -9.08 16.35 6.94
C GLN A 149 -9.27 16.71 8.42
N GLU A 150 -10.15 17.66 8.74
CA GLU A 150 -10.41 18.09 10.13
C GLU A 150 -11.43 17.21 10.84
N ILE A 151 -12.50 16.80 10.16
CA ILE A 151 -13.62 16.10 10.79
C ILE A 151 -13.47 14.58 10.83
N ILE A 152 -12.64 13.98 9.96
CA ILE A 152 -12.41 12.53 9.97
C ILE A 152 -11.52 12.16 11.16
N ASP A 153 -12.07 11.34 12.09
CA ASP A 153 -11.25 10.55 13.00
C ASP A 153 -10.75 9.32 12.25
N GLY A 154 -9.50 9.37 11.83
CA GLY A 154 -8.95 8.34 10.98
C GLY A 154 -7.73 8.78 10.18
N SER A 155 -7.57 8.17 9.03
CA SER A 155 -6.59 8.51 8.00
C SER A 155 -7.30 8.55 6.66
N MET A 156 -7.13 9.61 5.90
CA MET A 156 -7.75 9.74 4.57
C MET A 156 -6.86 10.55 3.65
N THR A 157 -6.11 9.85 2.82
CA THR A 157 -5.30 10.41 1.73
C THR A 157 -6.09 10.26 0.43
N MET A 158 -6.09 11.25 -0.44
CA MET A 158 -6.96 11.25 -1.61
C MET A 158 -6.35 11.92 -2.83
N LEU A 159 -6.83 11.49 -4.01
CA LEU A 159 -6.63 12.17 -5.29
C LEU A 159 -8.00 12.58 -5.85
N ILE A 160 -8.10 13.82 -6.31
CA ILE A 160 -9.28 14.35 -6.99
C ILE A 160 -8.84 14.89 -8.35
N MET A 161 -9.28 14.24 -9.41
CA MET A 161 -8.98 14.61 -10.78
C MET A 161 -10.11 15.45 -11.34
N THR A 162 -9.79 16.65 -11.81
CA THR A 162 -10.66 17.53 -12.59
C THR A 162 -10.31 17.42 -14.07
N ASN A 163 -10.94 18.24 -14.89
CA ASN A 163 -10.61 18.37 -16.32
C ASN A 163 -9.28 19.12 -16.58
N GLU A 164 -8.68 19.75 -15.56
CA GLU A 164 -7.49 20.59 -15.70
C GLU A 164 -6.28 20.04 -14.95
N GLY A 165 -6.49 19.20 -13.90
CA GLY A 165 -5.41 18.69 -13.08
C GLY A 165 -5.88 17.79 -11.95
N ILE A 166 -4.96 17.49 -11.03
CA ILE A 166 -5.17 16.58 -9.90
C ILE A 166 -4.88 17.32 -8.60
N TYR A 167 -5.87 17.38 -7.70
CA TYR A 167 -5.60 17.68 -6.28
C TYR A 167 -5.11 16.40 -5.60
N ALA A 168 -3.93 16.47 -5.02
CA ALA A 168 -3.36 15.40 -4.21
C ALA A 168 -3.26 15.87 -2.76
N ALA A 169 -3.93 15.17 -1.84
CA ALA A 169 -4.04 15.56 -0.45
C ALA A 169 -3.59 14.42 0.48
N ARG A 170 -2.55 14.67 1.26
CA ARG A 170 -2.10 13.75 2.31
C ARG A 170 -3.00 13.87 3.52
N ASP A 171 -3.19 12.78 4.27
CA ASP A 171 -4.01 12.80 5.47
C ASP A 171 -3.49 13.75 6.55
N ARG A 172 -4.38 14.12 7.50
CA ARG A 172 -4.11 15.12 8.54
C ARG A 172 -2.80 14.92 9.29
N TYR A 173 -2.40 13.68 9.51
CA TYR A 173 -1.21 13.32 10.29
C TYR A 173 -0.09 12.72 9.45
N GLY A 174 -0.23 12.67 8.13
CA GLY A 174 0.76 12.08 7.24
C GLY A 174 1.02 10.59 7.52
N ARG A 175 0.00 9.83 7.93
CA ARG A 175 0.15 8.41 8.30
C ARG A 175 0.58 7.54 7.15
N THR A 176 0.12 7.89 5.96
CA THR A 176 0.48 7.26 4.71
C THR A 176 1.29 8.23 3.86
N PRO A 177 2.25 7.75 3.07
CA PRO A 177 3.06 8.60 2.22
C PRO A 177 2.24 9.15 1.05
N LEU A 178 2.68 10.27 0.51
CA LEU A 178 2.20 10.81 -0.76
C LEU A 178 3.32 11.60 -1.41
N MET A 179 3.77 11.14 -2.58
CA MET A 179 4.96 11.66 -3.23
C MET A 179 4.63 12.08 -4.66
N VAL A 180 5.25 13.16 -5.10
CA VAL A 180 5.18 13.66 -6.46
C VAL A 180 6.49 13.33 -7.18
N GLY A 181 6.37 12.71 -8.34
CA GLY A 181 7.46 12.49 -9.29
C GLY A 181 7.35 13.42 -10.48
N LYS A 182 8.47 13.70 -11.14
CA LYS A 182 8.56 14.55 -12.32
C LYS A 182 9.38 13.90 -13.41
N LYS A 183 8.91 13.98 -14.66
CA LYS A 183 9.68 13.77 -15.89
C LYS A 183 9.52 14.98 -16.83
N GLU A 184 10.14 14.97 -17.98
CA GLU A 184 10.16 16.11 -18.91
C GLU A 184 8.76 16.60 -19.32
N ASP A 185 7.83 15.68 -19.54
CA ASP A 185 6.51 15.94 -20.10
C ASP A 185 5.35 15.60 -19.16
N ALA A 186 5.62 15.23 -17.91
CA ALA A 186 4.58 14.86 -16.96
C ALA A 186 5.00 14.99 -15.49
N TYR A 187 3.99 15.17 -14.64
CA TYR A 187 4.07 14.95 -13.19
C TYR A 187 3.19 13.77 -12.81
N CYS A 188 3.64 12.99 -11.83
CA CYS A 188 2.86 11.94 -11.23
C CYS A 188 2.75 12.11 -9.72
N VAL A 189 1.77 11.44 -9.12
CA VAL A 189 1.60 11.35 -7.67
C VAL A 189 1.37 9.90 -7.28
N SER A 190 2.04 9.44 -6.24
CA SER A 190 2.11 8.02 -5.89
C SER A 190 2.21 7.80 -4.39
N PHE A 191 1.76 6.63 -3.97
CA PHE A 191 1.96 6.09 -2.62
C PHE A 191 3.37 5.50 -2.43
N GLU A 192 3.98 5.02 -3.53
CA GLU A 192 5.26 4.31 -3.55
C GLU A 192 6.24 5.00 -4.49
N SER A 193 7.44 5.35 -4.01
CA SER A 193 8.45 6.01 -4.84
C SER A 193 8.96 5.10 -5.95
N PHE A 194 9.14 3.80 -5.70
CA PHE A 194 9.62 2.87 -6.72
C PHE A 194 8.71 2.82 -7.95
N ALA A 195 7.39 3.03 -7.77
CA ALA A 195 6.42 2.95 -8.84
C ALA A 195 6.71 3.96 -9.96
N TYR A 196 6.99 5.21 -9.60
CA TYR A 196 7.28 6.24 -10.59
C TYR A 196 8.75 6.24 -11.04
N MET A 197 9.69 5.89 -10.17
CA MET A 197 11.10 5.76 -10.53
C MET A 197 11.30 4.70 -11.63
N SER A 198 10.58 3.58 -11.52
CA SER A 198 10.60 2.51 -12.53
C SER A 198 10.06 2.94 -13.91
N MET A 199 9.34 4.07 -13.97
CA MET A 199 8.77 4.65 -15.20
C MET A 199 9.54 5.90 -15.67
N GLY A 200 10.72 6.15 -15.11
CA GLY A 200 11.59 7.25 -15.52
C GLY A 200 11.26 8.62 -14.92
N TYR A 201 10.42 8.66 -13.88
CA TYR A 201 10.25 9.87 -13.08
C TYR A 201 11.33 9.96 -12.02
N SER A 202 11.74 11.17 -11.70
CA SER A 202 12.59 11.50 -10.55
C SER A 202 11.78 12.10 -9.40
N ASP A 203 12.29 11.98 -8.19
CA ASP A 203 11.69 12.60 -7.01
C ASP A 203 11.55 14.12 -7.21
N TYR A 204 10.37 14.64 -6.92
CA TYR A 204 10.09 16.07 -6.97
C TYR A 204 9.72 16.63 -5.60
N LYS A 205 8.76 16.00 -4.92
CA LYS A 205 8.28 16.46 -3.61
C LYS A 205 7.61 15.32 -2.85
N GLU A 206 7.90 15.18 -1.57
CA GLU A 206 7.09 14.41 -0.63
C GLU A 206 6.20 15.37 0.15
N LEU A 207 4.88 15.10 0.18
CA LEU A 207 3.91 15.96 0.86
C LEU A 207 4.00 15.76 2.37
N GLY A 208 3.94 16.84 3.12
CA GLY A 208 3.80 16.82 4.58
C GLY A 208 2.37 16.50 5.06
N PRO A 209 2.14 16.40 6.39
CA PRO A 209 0.82 16.15 6.97
C PRO A 209 -0.19 17.22 6.57
N ALA A 210 -1.38 16.81 6.13
CA ALA A 210 -2.47 17.66 5.66
C ALA A 210 -2.14 18.57 4.46
N GLU A 211 -0.97 18.42 3.84
CA GLU A 211 -0.60 19.20 2.67
C GLU A 211 -1.48 18.83 1.48
N ILE A 212 -1.84 19.85 0.69
CA ILE A 212 -2.59 19.70 -0.55
C ILE A 212 -1.79 20.37 -1.67
N VAL A 213 -1.56 19.63 -2.75
CA VAL A 213 -0.96 20.18 -3.98
C VAL A 213 -1.94 20.04 -5.13
N TYR A 214 -1.88 20.99 -6.07
CA TYR A 214 -2.55 20.91 -7.36
C TYR A 214 -1.53 20.63 -8.44
N ILE A 215 -1.75 19.59 -9.21
CA ILE A 215 -0.82 19.04 -10.20
C ILE A 215 -1.46 19.20 -11.57
N THR A 216 -0.80 19.92 -12.46
CA THR A 216 -1.13 20.05 -13.88
C THR A 216 -0.02 19.42 -14.74
N PRO A 217 -0.19 19.28 -16.07
CA PRO A 217 0.92 18.85 -16.93
C PRO A 217 2.15 19.77 -16.88
N GLU A 218 1.98 21.05 -16.50
CA GLU A 218 3.01 22.09 -16.49
C GLU A 218 3.63 22.34 -15.12
N SER A 219 2.87 22.15 -14.05
CA SER A 219 3.27 22.63 -12.72
C SER A 219 2.71 21.80 -11.56
N VAL A 220 3.34 21.97 -10.41
CA VAL A 220 2.84 21.51 -9.11
C VAL A 220 2.79 22.72 -8.20
N GLU A 221 1.59 23.07 -7.71
CA GLU A 221 1.32 24.19 -6.83
C GLU A 221 0.90 23.70 -5.45
N VAL A 222 1.47 24.26 -4.38
CA VAL A 222 1.02 24.03 -3.02
C VAL A 222 -0.18 24.92 -2.74
N VAL A 223 -1.37 24.34 -2.64
CA VAL A 223 -2.63 25.07 -2.38
C VAL A 223 -3.05 25.03 -0.92
N SER A 224 -2.42 24.18 -0.11
CA SER A 224 -2.53 24.16 1.34
C SER A 224 -1.23 23.65 1.96
N GLU A 225 -0.61 24.45 2.81
CA GLU A 225 0.66 24.12 3.47
C GLU A 225 0.54 22.94 4.44
N ALA A 226 1.65 22.23 4.62
CA ALA A 226 1.75 21.13 5.55
C ALA A 226 1.60 21.56 7.01
N LYS A 227 0.96 20.72 7.82
CA LYS A 227 0.94 20.83 9.28
C LYS A 227 2.20 20.19 9.89
N LYS A 228 2.48 20.52 11.16
CA LYS A 228 3.70 20.04 11.85
C LYS A 228 3.57 18.65 12.47
N ASP A 229 2.34 18.25 12.83
CA ASP A 229 2.09 17.00 13.54
C ASP A 229 2.13 15.80 12.60
N MET A 230 3.24 15.08 12.59
CA MET A 230 3.38 13.86 11.83
C MET A 230 3.23 12.61 12.71
N LYS A 231 2.43 11.65 12.23
CA LYS A 231 2.22 10.33 12.86
C LYS A 231 2.26 9.24 11.80
N ILE A 232 3.36 9.17 11.06
CA ILE A 232 3.54 8.20 9.99
C ILE A 232 3.50 6.77 10.52
N CYS A 233 2.97 5.84 9.74
CA CYS A 233 2.88 4.43 10.12
C CYS A 233 4.25 3.74 9.97
N SER A 234 4.84 3.26 11.06
CA SER A 234 6.13 2.54 11.04
C SER A 234 6.09 1.22 10.27
N PHE A 235 4.91 0.63 10.10
CA PHE A 235 4.73 -0.59 9.31
C PHE A 235 4.99 -0.41 7.81
N LEU A 236 5.07 0.81 7.32
CA LEU A 236 5.61 1.12 5.99
C LEU A 236 6.99 0.49 5.81
N TRP A 237 7.88 0.70 6.75
CA TRP A 237 9.24 0.12 6.70
C TRP A 237 9.30 -1.32 7.18
N VAL A 238 8.59 -1.65 8.25
CA VAL A 238 8.66 -2.98 8.86
C VAL A 238 8.12 -4.06 7.93
N TYR A 239 6.98 -3.83 7.26
CA TYR A 239 6.28 -4.89 6.56
C TYR A 239 5.84 -4.55 5.14
N TYR A 240 4.93 -3.57 4.95
CA TYR A 240 4.21 -3.49 3.69
C TYR A 240 4.78 -2.52 2.65
N GLY A 241 5.69 -1.63 3.00
CA GLY A 241 6.40 -0.81 2.01
C GLY A 241 7.27 -1.66 1.10
N TYR A 242 7.29 -1.31 -0.17
CA TYR A 242 8.12 -2.03 -1.12
C TYR A 242 9.61 -1.79 -0.83
N PRO A 243 10.50 -2.81 -0.91
CA PRO A 243 11.90 -2.69 -0.47
C PRO A 243 12.68 -1.53 -1.08
N THR A 244 12.42 -1.21 -2.35
CA THR A 244 13.12 -0.12 -3.05
C THR A 244 12.49 1.26 -2.84
N SER A 245 11.35 1.34 -2.16
CA SER A 245 10.72 2.62 -1.80
C SER A 245 11.44 3.33 -0.66
N SER A 246 11.32 4.65 -0.66
CA SER A 246 11.76 5.51 0.44
C SER A 246 10.59 6.37 0.92
N TYR A 247 10.49 6.59 2.23
CA TYR A 247 9.51 7.47 2.86
C TYR A 247 10.23 8.36 3.86
N GLU A 248 9.93 9.64 3.87
CA GLU A 248 10.58 10.63 4.75
C GLU A 248 12.12 10.53 4.70
N GLY A 249 12.65 10.33 3.50
CA GLY A 249 14.09 10.19 3.26
C GLY A 249 14.73 8.88 3.75
N VAL A 250 13.94 7.89 4.21
CA VAL A 250 14.43 6.60 4.72
C VAL A 250 14.03 5.46 3.80
N ASN A 251 15.00 4.79 3.20
CA ASN A 251 14.75 3.63 2.34
C ASN A 251 14.30 2.42 3.17
N VAL A 252 13.34 1.66 2.63
CA VAL A 252 12.73 0.50 3.32
C VAL A 252 13.74 -0.62 3.55
N GLU A 253 14.51 -1.01 2.52
CA GLU A 253 15.48 -2.10 2.61
C GLU A 253 16.60 -1.78 3.59
N GLU A 254 17.15 -0.57 3.54
CA GLU A 254 18.20 -0.11 4.47
C GLU A 254 17.70 -0.09 5.92
N MET A 255 16.45 0.35 6.14
CA MET A 255 15.86 0.34 7.48
C MET A 255 15.76 -1.10 8.00
N ARG A 256 15.31 -2.05 7.18
CA ARG A 256 15.23 -3.46 7.55
C ARG A 256 16.60 -4.04 7.90
N TYR A 257 17.66 -3.68 7.15
CA TYR A 257 19.04 -4.07 7.50
C TYR A 257 19.46 -3.50 8.85
N LYS A 258 19.16 -2.23 9.12
CA LYS A 258 19.45 -1.60 10.43
C LYS A 258 18.72 -2.30 11.58
N CYS A 259 17.45 -2.68 11.40
CA CYS A 259 16.70 -3.45 12.40
C CYS A 259 17.38 -4.79 12.69
N GLY A 260 17.77 -5.53 11.65
CA GLY A 260 18.49 -6.79 11.79
C GLY A 260 19.82 -6.64 12.53
N SER A 261 20.61 -5.61 12.19
CA SER A 261 21.86 -5.29 12.90
C SER A 261 21.63 -5.00 14.39
N MET A 262 20.58 -4.25 14.73
CA MET A 262 20.23 -3.97 16.14
C MET A 262 19.82 -5.22 16.90
N LEU A 263 19.08 -6.14 16.27
CA LEU A 263 18.74 -7.43 16.86
C LEU A 263 20.02 -8.25 17.16
N ALA A 264 20.97 -8.30 16.23
CA ALA A 264 22.23 -9.01 16.41
C ALA A 264 23.06 -8.44 17.58
N LYS A 265 23.14 -7.11 17.70
CA LYS A 265 23.80 -6.45 18.83
C LYS A 265 23.17 -6.83 20.18
N ARG A 266 21.83 -6.89 20.23
CA ARG A 266 21.09 -7.27 21.43
C ARG A 266 21.29 -8.75 21.80
N ASP A 267 21.40 -9.63 20.81
CA ASP A 267 21.54 -11.07 21.01
C ASP A 267 22.99 -11.53 21.26
N LYS A 268 23.95 -10.62 21.25
CA LYS A 268 25.36 -10.94 21.41
C LYS A 268 25.61 -11.79 22.69
N GLY A 269 26.14 -13.01 22.49
CA GLY A 269 26.43 -13.96 23.56
C GLY A 269 25.21 -14.70 24.13
N THR A 270 24.00 -14.54 23.54
CA THR A 270 22.81 -15.26 24.03
C THR A 270 22.48 -16.50 23.19
N ILE A 271 22.83 -16.49 21.91
CA ILE A 271 22.60 -17.60 20.97
C ILE A 271 23.79 -17.74 20.03
N GLU A 272 24.04 -18.98 19.59
CA GLU A 272 25.08 -19.33 18.63
C GLU A 272 24.50 -20.17 17.47
N PRO A 273 23.79 -19.56 16.51
CA PRO A 273 23.20 -20.29 15.41
C PRO A 273 24.27 -20.72 14.40
N ASP A 274 24.04 -21.85 13.73
CA ASP A 274 24.84 -22.29 12.59
C ASP A 274 24.44 -21.53 11.32
N VAL A 275 23.16 -21.12 11.25
CA VAL A 275 22.59 -20.42 10.11
C VAL A 275 21.59 -19.35 10.57
N VAL A 276 21.70 -18.16 10.01
CA VAL A 276 20.69 -17.11 10.08
C VAL A 276 19.84 -17.15 8.79
N ALA A 277 18.53 -17.13 8.92
CA ALA A 277 17.60 -17.21 7.81
C ALA A 277 16.45 -16.22 7.98
N GLY A 278 15.96 -15.66 6.88
CA GLY A 278 14.74 -14.84 6.85
C GLY A 278 13.54 -15.66 6.42
N VAL A 279 12.40 -15.43 7.05
CA VAL A 279 11.12 -15.92 6.55
C VAL A 279 10.81 -15.21 5.21
N PRO A 280 10.60 -15.93 4.12
CA PRO A 280 10.34 -15.30 2.81
C PRO A 280 8.95 -14.65 2.75
N ASP A 281 8.80 -13.44 2.21
CA ASP A 281 9.89 -12.56 1.71
C ASP A 281 10.23 -11.48 2.75
N SER A 282 9.37 -11.23 3.73
CA SER A 282 9.37 -10.10 4.67
C SER A 282 10.56 -10.11 5.64
N GLY A 283 11.00 -11.30 6.07
CA GLY A 283 12.11 -11.45 7.01
C GLY A 283 13.51 -11.40 6.38
N ILE A 284 13.61 -11.45 5.04
CA ILE A 284 14.91 -11.62 4.35
C ILE A 284 15.87 -10.47 4.64
N ALA A 285 15.43 -9.23 4.43
CA ALA A 285 16.28 -8.06 4.64
C ALA A 285 16.75 -7.91 6.10
N HIS A 286 15.85 -8.16 7.05
CA HIS A 286 16.19 -8.18 8.48
C HIS A 286 17.23 -9.25 8.80
N ALA A 287 17.10 -10.45 8.21
CA ALA A 287 18.05 -11.54 8.41
C ALA A 287 19.44 -11.25 7.81
N ILE A 288 19.49 -10.60 6.65
CA ILE A 288 20.76 -10.16 6.05
C ILE A 288 21.43 -9.13 6.95
N GLY A 289 20.70 -8.14 7.46
CA GLY A 289 21.23 -7.16 8.41
C GLY A 289 21.76 -7.79 9.70
N TYR A 290 21.06 -8.80 10.22
CA TYR A 290 21.52 -9.57 11.39
C TYR A 290 22.80 -10.35 11.11
N ALA A 291 22.87 -11.06 9.99
CA ALA A 291 24.02 -11.85 9.60
C ALA A 291 25.26 -10.98 9.36
N ASN A 292 25.11 -9.85 8.70
CA ASN A 292 26.20 -8.89 8.44
C ASN A 292 26.79 -8.33 9.75
N GLU A 293 25.98 -8.06 10.76
CA GLU A 293 26.42 -7.52 12.05
C GLU A 293 27.04 -8.59 12.94
N SER A 294 26.42 -9.78 13.00
CA SER A 294 26.85 -10.86 13.91
C SER A 294 28.01 -11.68 13.38
N GLY A 295 28.25 -11.67 12.06
CA GLY A 295 29.21 -12.55 11.39
C GLY A 295 28.74 -13.99 11.19
N TYR A 296 27.51 -14.34 11.62
CA TYR A 296 26.93 -15.66 11.35
C TYR A 296 26.55 -15.83 9.89
N ARG A 297 26.62 -17.07 9.40
CA ARG A 297 26.30 -17.39 8.00
C ARG A 297 24.84 -17.15 7.71
N TYR A 298 24.53 -16.30 6.72
CA TYR A 298 23.19 -16.22 6.12
C TYR A 298 23.00 -17.37 5.13
N ALA A 299 21.87 -18.07 5.21
CA ALA A 299 21.45 -19.03 4.19
C ALA A 299 19.92 -19.06 4.06
N ARG A 300 19.45 -19.73 3.02
CA ARG A 300 18.01 -19.92 2.74
C ARG A 300 17.63 -21.38 2.91
N PRO A 301 17.38 -21.86 4.14
CA PRO A 301 17.07 -23.27 4.41
C PRO A 301 15.73 -23.72 3.82
N PHE A 302 14.91 -22.79 3.40
CA PHE A 302 13.68 -23.03 2.65
C PHE A 302 13.41 -21.88 1.69
N ILE A 303 12.73 -22.21 0.60
CA ILE A 303 12.41 -21.27 -0.50
C ILE A 303 10.90 -21.24 -0.69
N LYS A 304 10.35 -20.05 -0.84
CA LYS A 304 8.95 -19.89 -1.18
C LYS A 304 8.71 -20.30 -2.63
N TYR A 305 7.74 -21.18 -2.84
CA TYR A 305 7.31 -21.53 -4.17
C TYR A 305 6.40 -20.42 -4.72
N THR A 306 6.93 -19.65 -5.64
CA THR A 306 6.25 -18.47 -6.20
C THR A 306 5.34 -18.74 -7.41
N PRO A 307 5.51 -19.80 -8.25
CA PRO A 307 4.61 -19.99 -9.36
C PRO A 307 3.23 -20.42 -8.86
N THR A 308 2.20 -19.68 -9.17
CA THR A 308 0.86 -20.17 -9.47
C THR A 308 -0.27 -20.16 -8.46
N TRP A 309 -0.11 -19.75 -7.23
CA TRP A 309 -1.30 -19.67 -6.38
C TRP A 309 -1.70 -18.21 -6.17
N SER A 310 -2.79 -17.79 -6.84
CA SER A 310 -3.46 -16.56 -6.47
C SER A 310 -3.83 -16.62 -4.98
N ARG A 311 -3.81 -15.47 -4.27
CA ARG A 311 -4.22 -15.40 -2.86
C ARG A 311 -5.65 -15.91 -2.62
N SER A 312 -6.47 -16.00 -3.67
CA SER A 312 -7.85 -16.49 -3.66
C SER A 312 -7.98 -18.01 -3.59
N PHE A 313 -6.93 -18.78 -3.86
CA PHE A 313 -7.00 -20.23 -3.72
C PHE A 313 -6.81 -20.66 -2.26
N MET A 314 -7.81 -20.37 -1.42
CA MET A 314 -7.91 -20.90 -0.06
C MET A 314 -8.88 -22.09 -0.09
N PRO A 315 -8.41 -23.35 0.02
CA PRO A 315 -9.29 -24.49 0.10
C PRO A 315 -10.21 -24.38 1.32
N THR A 316 -11.45 -24.77 1.17
CA THR A 316 -12.43 -24.80 2.28
C THR A 316 -12.16 -25.92 3.29
N ASN A 317 -11.45 -26.99 2.87
CA ASN A 317 -11.13 -28.16 3.67
C ASN A 317 -9.78 -28.01 4.37
N GLN A 318 -9.71 -28.36 5.67
CA GLN A 318 -8.50 -28.24 6.51
C GLN A 318 -7.32 -29.07 5.94
N ALA A 319 -7.55 -30.33 5.52
CA ALA A 319 -6.51 -31.17 4.95
C ALA A 319 -5.90 -30.61 3.64
N GLN A 320 -6.72 -29.94 2.83
CA GLN A 320 -6.25 -29.25 1.64
C GLN A 320 -5.47 -27.99 1.98
N ARG A 321 -5.85 -27.25 3.03
CA ARG A 321 -5.11 -26.09 3.53
C ARG A 321 -3.71 -26.48 4.00
N GLU A 322 -3.59 -27.56 4.77
CA GLU A 322 -2.30 -28.10 5.22
C GLU A 322 -1.42 -28.52 4.04
N LYS A 323 -2.01 -29.20 3.05
CA LYS A 323 -1.29 -29.58 1.83
C LYS A 323 -0.79 -28.35 1.05
N VAL A 324 -1.63 -27.32 0.88
CA VAL A 324 -1.24 -26.07 0.22
C VAL A 324 -0.19 -25.31 1.04
N ALA A 325 -0.29 -25.30 2.37
CA ALA A 325 0.71 -24.68 3.24
C ALA A 325 2.08 -25.37 3.09
N ARG A 326 2.13 -26.70 3.05
CA ARG A 326 3.36 -27.48 2.81
C ARG A 326 3.96 -27.23 1.42
N MET A 327 3.15 -26.94 0.42
CA MET A 327 3.62 -26.63 -0.94
C MET A 327 4.22 -25.23 -1.08
N LYS A 328 3.96 -24.33 -0.13
CA LYS A 328 4.45 -22.94 -0.18
C LYS A 328 5.93 -22.81 0.15
N LEU A 329 6.45 -23.68 1.00
CA LEU A 329 7.84 -23.66 1.45
C LEU A 329 8.53 -24.96 1.08
N ILE A 330 9.58 -24.87 0.27
CA ILE A 330 10.37 -26.02 -0.17
C ILE A 330 11.66 -26.05 0.63
N PRO A 331 11.95 -27.12 1.40
CA PRO A 331 13.16 -27.23 2.21
C PRO A 331 14.41 -27.47 1.36
N VAL A 332 15.55 -27.05 1.88
CA VAL A 332 16.88 -27.42 1.43
C VAL A 332 17.52 -28.25 2.54
N PRO A 333 17.42 -29.61 2.50
CA PRO A 333 17.78 -30.48 3.62
C PRO A 333 19.19 -30.24 4.17
N SER A 334 20.18 -30.10 3.31
CA SER A 334 21.57 -29.84 3.69
C SER A 334 21.81 -28.54 4.48
N LEU A 335 20.86 -27.61 4.46
CA LEU A 335 20.89 -26.37 5.21
C LEU A 335 20.06 -26.43 6.50
N ILE A 336 19.35 -27.55 6.73
CA ILE A 336 18.45 -27.74 7.89
C ILE A 336 18.94 -28.85 8.82
N GLU A 337 19.30 -30.02 8.26
CA GLU A 337 19.65 -31.20 9.03
C GLU A 337 20.79 -30.92 10.01
N ASP A 338 20.58 -31.28 11.29
CA ASP A 338 21.50 -31.07 12.40
C ASP A 338 21.99 -29.64 12.61
N LYS A 339 21.26 -28.62 12.11
CA LYS A 339 21.61 -27.21 12.26
C LYS A 339 20.80 -26.52 13.34
N ARG A 340 21.45 -25.59 14.05
CA ARG A 340 20.81 -24.57 14.90
C ARG A 340 20.44 -23.38 14.00
N LEU A 341 19.16 -23.21 13.76
CA LEU A 341 18.64 -22.19 12.86
C LEU A 341 18.15 -20.97 13.66
N LEU A 342 18.53 -19.78 13.23
CA LEU A 342 17.92 -18.53 13.67
C LEU A 342 17.03 -17.98 12.56
N LEU A 343 15.72 -18.00 12.78
CA LEU A 343 14.74 -17.40 11.90
C LEU A 343 14.45 -15.96 12.29
N ILE A 344 14.51 -15.09 11.32
CA ILE A 344 14.09 -13.71 11.46
C ILE A 344 12.87 -13.46 10.61
N ASP A 345 11.83 -12.91 11.20
CA ASP A 345 10.60 -12.49 10.54
C ASP A 345 10.34 -11.01 10.84
N ASP A 346 9.51 -10.36 10.07
CA ASP A 346 9.14 -8.96 10.28
C ASP A 346 8.35 -8.78 11.58
N SER A 347 7.35 -9.62 11.81
CA SER A 347 6.40 -9.48 12.93
C SER A 347 5.65 -10.78 13.24
N ILE A 348 5.12 -10.87 14.46
CA ILE A 348 4.24 -11.96 14.88
C ILE A 348 2.84 -11.37 15.10
N VAL A 349 1.87 -11.75 14.26
CA VAL A 349 0.47 -11.30 14.39
C VAL A 349 -0.38 -12.31 15.15
N ARG A 350 -0.52 -13.54 14.64
CA ARG A 350 -1.31 -14.63 15.25
C ARG A 350 -0.48 -15.82 15.66
N GLY A 351 0.80 -15.84 15.30
CA GLY A 351 1.72 -16.94 15.60
C GLY A 351 1.50 -18.24 14.81
N THR A 352 0.39 -18.38 14.07
CA THR A 352 0.05 -19.61 13.33
C THR A 352 1.11 -19.93 12.28
N GLN A 353 1.45 -18.96 11.43
CA GLN A 353 2.44 -19.14 10.37
C GLN A 353 3.82 -19.48 10.93
N LEU A 354 4.21 -18.81 11.99
CA LEU A 354 5.50 -19.06 12.65
C LEU A 354 5.58 -20.47 13.27
N ARG A 355 4.49 -20.91 13.91
CA ARG A 355 4.39 -22.28 14.44
C ARG A 355 4.51 -23.31 13.33
N GLU A 356 3.75 -23.16 12.26
CA GLU A 356 3.79 -24.07 11.10
C GLU A 356 5.20 -24.12 10.47
N THR A 357 5.87 -22.97 10.35
CA THR A 357 7.24 -22.89 9.83
C THR A 357 8.23 -23.58 10.77
N THR A 358 8.09 -23.40 12.07
CA THR A 358 8.95 -24.02 13.08
C THR A 358 8.78 -25.54 13.10
N GLU A 359 7.54 -26.04 13.10
CA GLU A 359 7.22 -27.46 13.02
C GLU A 359 7.76 -28.09 11.72
N PHE A 360 7.63 -27.38 10.61
CA PHE A 360 8.18 -27.80 9.31
C PHE A 360 9.71 -27.99 9.37
N LEU A 361 10.44 -27.06 10.01
CA LEU A 361 11.90 -27.14 10.13
C LEU A 361 12.34 -28.28 11.05
N TYR A 362 11.68 -28.50 12.19
CA TYR A 362 11.97 -29.65 13.03
C TYR A 362 11.68 -30.97 12.31
N ASN A 363 10.57 -31.08 11.59
CA ASN A 363 10.24 -32.23 10.77
C ASN A 363 11.25 -32.45 9.61
N SER A 364 11.98 -31.41 9.21
CA SER A 364 13.06 -31.46 8.22
C SER A 364 14.44 -31.72 8.84
N GLY A 365 14.53 -32.02 10.13
CA GLY A 365 15.76 -32.42 10.82
C GLY A 365 16.54 -31.28 11.48
N ALA A 366 15.94 -30.10 11.68
CA ALA A 366 16.60 -29.03 12.43
C ALA A 366 16.89 -29.46 13.88
N LYS A 367 18.09 -29.14 14.36
CA LYS A 367 18.50 -29.41 15.73
C LYS A 367 17.86 -28.43 16.73
N GLU A 368 17.87 -27.15 16.38
CA GLU A 368 17.26 -26.06 17.16
C GLU A 368 16.70 -25.02 16.21
N VAL A 369 15.60 -24.37 16.62
CA VAL A 369 15.02 -23.24 15.90
C VAL A 369 14.78 -22.10 16.87
N HIS A 370 15.52 -21.02 16.68
CA HIS A 370 15.37 -19.76 17.40
C HIS A 370 14.62 -18.77 16.50
N VAL A 371 13.81 -17.90 17.10
CA VAL A 371 13.02 -16.91 16.33
C VAL A 371 13.25 -15.50 16.88
N ARG A 372 13.38 -14.53 15.96
CA ARG A 372 13.48 -13.11 16.29
C ARG A 372 12.57 -12.31 15.35
N PRO A 373 11.46 -11.77 15.86
CA PRO A 373 10.69 -10.77 15.11
C PRO A 373 11.43 -9.43 15.13
N ALA A 374 11.47 -8.76 13.98
CA ALA A 374 12.11 -7.44 13.85
C ALA A 374 11.25 -6.33 14.49
N CYS A 375 9.92 -6.48 14.42
CA CYS A 375 9.00 -5.58 15.09
C CYS A 375 8.96 -5.84 16.60
N PRO A 376 9.06 -4.79 17.44
CA PRO A 376 8.87 -4.93 18.88
C PRO A 376 7.42 -5.34 19.21
N PRO A 377 7.14 -5.87 20.42
CA PRO A 377 5.77 -6.18 20.84
C PRO A 377 4.84 -4.96 20.73
N LEU A 378 3.66 -5.18 20.13
CA LEU A 378 2.61 -4.18 20.10
C LEU A 378 1.90 -4.16 21.47
N LEU A 379 2.07 -3.07 22.19
CA LEU A 379 1.49 -2.91 23.54
C LEU A 379 0.04 -2.41 23.50
N TYR A 380 -0.36 -1.77 22.41
CA TYR A 380 -1.68 -1.19 22.22
C TYR A 380 -2.23 -1.48 20.83
N GLY A 381 -3.55 -1.64 20.73
CA GLY A 381 -4.22 -1.79 19.44
C GLY A 381 -4.09 -0.53 18.58
N CYS A 382 -3.95 -0.71 17.27
CA CYS A 382 -3.97 0.38 16.30
C CYS A 382 -5.42 0.69 15.89
N LYS A 383 -5.80 1.98 15.90
CA LYS A 383 -7.11 2.43 15.43
C LYS A 383 -7.22 2.50 13.90
N TYR A 384 -6.09 2.41 13.20
CA TYR A 384 -5.97 2.70 11.77
C TYR A 384 -5.58 1.50 10.95
#